data_35ebfddbc0b97a854166feaedb031c48
#
_entry.id   35ebfddbc0b97a854166feaedb031c48
#
_cell.length_a   1.000
_cell.length_b   1.000
_cell.length_c   1.000
_cell.angle_alpha   90.00
_cell.angle_beta   90.00
_cell.angle_gamma   90.00
#
_symmetry.space_group_name_H-M   'P 1'
#
loop_
_entity.id
_entity.type
_entity.pdbx_description
1 polymer ?
#
loop_
_entity_poly.entity_id
_entity_poly.type
_entity_poly.pdbx_seq_one_letter_code
_entity_poly.pdbx_strand_id
1 'polypeptide(L)'
;MNLIEAIKQRHSVRSYQSKPLPQDVISQLQEKIDELNAVSGLNMQLVVNEKRAFAGINSYGAFHGVENYLVIAGQKSDDLDERAGYYGEMFVLYAQILGLNTCWVGLTYRKQKERYAHADDEKIACVITVGYGVTQGHGHKIKRVEQVSNVSDDSPAWFRQGIEAALLAPTAVNQQRFFFELIKVRDGGMPKVKARRGFSLVGYTQMDLGIARLHFEIAAGREHFEWED
;
A
#
# COMPACT_ATOMS: atom_id res chain seq x y z
N MET A 1 -17.09 -6.01 -5.23
CA MET A 1 -15.84 -5.49 -5.86
C MET A 1 -14.75 -6.54 -5.63
N ASN A 2 -14.01 -6.93 -6.66
CA ASN A 2 -12.84 -7.80 -6.54
C ASN A 2 -11.55 -6.96 -6.39
N LEU A 3 -10.39 -7.62 -6.14
CA LEU A 3 -9.12 -6.92 -5.92
C LEU A 3 -8.64 -6.11 -7.14
N ILE A 4 -8.83 -6.61 -8.35
CA ILE A 4 -8.47 -5.89 -9.60
C ILE A 4 -9.28 -4.59 -9.74
N GLU A 5 -10.57 -4.66 -9.43
CA GLU A 5 -11.44 -3.47 -9.40
C GLU A 5 -11.03 -2.50 -8.30
N ALA A 6 -10.66 -3.01 -7.11
CA ALA A 6 -10.18 -2.20 -6.02
C ALA A 6 -8.88 -1.44 -6.40
N ILE A 7 -7.92 -2.10 -7.05
CA ILE A 7 -6.70 -1.47 -7.58
C ILE A 7 -7.03 -0.30 -8.52
N LYS A 8 -8.01 -0.48 -9.40
CA LYS A 8 -8.40 0.55 -10.39
C LYS A 8 -9.15 1.72 -9.77
N GLN A 9 -9.95 1.47 -8.73
CA GLN A 9 -10.83 2.48 -8.11
C GLN A 9 -10.21 3.19 -6.91
N ARG A 10 -9.18 2.59 -6.31
CA ARG A 10 -8.50 3.14 -5.15
C ARG A 10 -7.69 4.39 -5.52
N HIS A 11 -7.97 5.50 -4.87
CA HIS A 11 -7.18 6.72 -4.96
C HIS A 11 -6.85 7.26 -3.57
N SER A 12 -5.79 8.07 -3.47
CA SER A 12 -5.43 8.75 -2.22
C SER A 12 -6.45 9.84 -1.90
N VAL A 13 -7.18 9.69 -0.80
CA VAL A 13 -8.17 10.65 -0.31
C VAL A 13 -7.68 11.30 0.96
N ARG A 14 -7.74 12.62 1.03
CA ARG A 14 -7.23 13.43 2.14
C ARG A 14 -8.31 14.25 2.85
N SER A 15 -9.55 14.26 2.33
CA SER A 15 -10.69 14.92 2.96
C SER A 15 -11.78 13.90 3.24
N TYR A 16 -12.17 13.78 4.50
CA TYR A 16 -13.10 12.79 5.00
C TYR A 16 -14.36 13.42 5.55
N GLN A 17 -15.47 12.70 5.43
CA GLN A 17 -16.74 13.05 6.02
C GLN A 17 -16.67 12.79 7.54
N SER A 18 -17.37 13.63 8.33
CA SER A 18 -17.56 13.35 9.77
C SER A 18 -18.66 12.27 9.94
N LYS A 19 -18.35 11.07 9.45
CA LYS A 19 -19.22 9.89 9.50
C LYS A 19 -18.45 8.77 10.20
N PRO A 20 -18.91 8.34 11.39
CA PRO A 20 -18.27 7.27 12.12
C PRO A 20 -18.32 5.96 11.32
N LEU A 21 -17.30 5.12 11.50
CA LEU A 21 -17.33 3.76 10.97
C LEU A 21 -18.36 2.93 11.76
N PRO A 22 -19.26 2.21 11.10
CA PRO A 22 -20.15 1.25 11.75
C PRO A 22 -19.35 0.14 12.45
N GLN A 23 -19.90 -0.42 13.53
CA GLN A 23 -19.19 -1.43 14.33
C GLN A 23 -18.87 -2.70 13.53
N ASP A 24 -19.75 -3.12 12.64
CA ASP A 24 -19.54 -4.26 11.74
C ASP A 24 -18.37 -4.02 10.76
N VAL A 25 -18.21 -2.80 10.26
CA VAL A 25 -17.08 -2.40 9.42
C VAL A 25 -15.78 -2.39 10.22
N ILE A 26 -15.82 -1.84 11.46
CA ILE A 26 -14.65 -1.88 12.37
C ILE A 26 -14.22 -3.31 12.64
N SER A 27 -15.18 -4.21 12.93
CA SER A 27 -14.90 -5.63 13.18
C SER A 27 -14.26 -6.30 11.97
N GLN A 28 -14.78 -6.08 10.75
CA GLN A 28 -14.21 -6.63 9.51
C GLN A 28 -12.78 -6.11 9.26
N LEU A 29 -12.53 -4.82 9.50
CA LEU A 29 -11.17 -4.25 9.38
C LEU A 29 -10.23 -4.87 10.41
N GLN A 30 -10.68 -5.09 11.65
CA GLN A 30 -9.87 -5.69 12.70
C GLN A 30 -9.53 -7.16 12.39
N GLU A 31 -10.52 -7.95 11.96
CA GLU A 31 -10.29 -9.34 11.52
C GLU A 31 -9.25 -9.40 10.40
N LYS A 32 -9.33 -8.49 9.43
CA LYS A 32 -8.34 -8.41 8.36
C LYS A 32 -6.95 -8.02 8.87
N ILE A 33 -6.86 -7.09 9.80
CA ILE A 33 -5.60 -6.69 10.44
C ILE A 33 -4.97 -7.87 11.20
N ASP A 34 -5.77 -8.61 11.95
CA ASP A 34 -5.28 -9.76 12.72
C ASP A 34 -4.74 -10.86 11.79
N GLU A 35 -5.44 -11.13 10.67
CA GLU A 35 -4.96 -12.02 9.60
C GLU A 35 -3.60 -11.54 9.04
N LEU A 36 -3.51 -10.25 8.68
CA LEU A 36 -2.30 -9.68 8.09
C LEU A 36 -1.13 -9.66 9.09
N ASN A 37 -1.37 -9.36 10.37
CA ASN A 37 -0.35 -9.43 11.41
C ASN A 37 0.18 -10.85 11.58
N ALA A 38 -0.70 -11.85 11.59
CA ALA A 38 -0.32 -13.25 11.75
C ALA A 38 0.63 -13.75 10.65
N VAL A 39 0.41 -13.31 9.40
CA VAL A 39 1.22 -13.78 8.27
C VAL A 39 2.45 -12.91 8.00
N SER A 40 2.41 -11.62 8.38
CA SER A 40 3.49 -10.68 8.09
C SER A 40 4.51 -10.52 9.23
N GLY A 41 4.11 -10.84 10.47
CA GLY A 41 4.89 -10.46 11.65
C GLY A 41 4.96 -8.94 11.89
N LEU A 42 4.04 -8.17 11.28
CA LEU A 42 3.87 -6.75 11.56
C LEU A 42 2.98 -6.54 12.79
N ASN A 43 3.02 -5.36 13.36
CA ASN A 43 2.14 -4.88 14.40
C ASN A 43 1.29 -3.75 13.83
N MET A 44 0.24 -4.14 13.10
CA MET A 44 -0.73 -3.22 12.51
C MET A 44 -1.87 -2.99 13.50
N GLN A 45 -2.25 -1.74 13.74
CA GLN A 45 -3.26 -1.37 14.73
C GLN A 45 -4.21 -0.31 14.18
N LEU A 46 -5.51 -0.59 14.25
CA LEU A 46 -6.55 0.35 13.86
C LEU A 46 -6.86 1.30 15.01
N VAL A 47 -6.73 2.59 14.77
CA VAL A 47 -7.16 3.65 15.68
C VAL A 47 -8.44 4.28 15.13
N VAL A 48 -9.49 4.30 15.94
CA VAL A 48 -10.80 4.86 15.56
C VAL A 48 -11.17 6.03 16.47
N ASN A 49 -11.99 6.95 15.93
CA ASN A 49 -12.51 8.12 16.64
C ASN A 49 -11.41 8.98 17.29
N GLU A 50 -10.29 9.18 16.59
CA GLU A 50 -9.15 9.98 17.04
C GLU A 50 -8.88 11.13 16.08
N LYS A 51 -9.15 12.37 16.50
CA LYS A 51 -9.09 13.58 15.65
C LYS A 51 -7.76 14.33 15.78
N ARG A 52 -6.96 14.08 16.82
CA ARG A 52 -5.79 14.90 17.17
C ARG A 52 -4.57 14.59 16.29
N ALA A 53 -4.47 13.36 15.77
CA ALA A 53 -3.32 12.94 14.97
C ALA A 53 -3.14 13.79 13.70
N PHE A 54 -4.24 14.26 13.13
CA PHE A 54 -4.27 15.03 11.89
C PHE A 54 -4.80 16.45 12.07
N ALA A 55 -4.91 16.93 13.31
CA ALA A 55 -5.37 18.28 13.60
C ALA A 55 -4.23 19.32 13.56
N GLY A 56 -4.56 20.52 13.12
CA GLY A 56 -3.68 21.70 13.20
C GLY A 56 -2.55 21.72 12.16
N ILE A 57 -1.52 22.52 12.45
CA ILE A 57 -0.40 22.84 11.54
C ILE A 57 0.43 21.60 11.19
N ASN A 58 0.44 20.56 12.02
CA ASN A 58 1.22 19.34 11.79
C ASN A 58 0.75 18.51 10.58
N SER A 59 -0.49 18.70 10.14
CA SER A 59 -1.00 18.10 8.89
C SER A 59 -0.66 18.92 7.64
N TYR A 60 0.03 20.06 7.81
CA TYR A 60 0.33 21.04 6.74
C TYR A 60 -0.90 21.41 5.89
N GLY A 61 -2.12 21.33 6.46
CA GLY A 61 -3.38 21.55 5.74
C GLY A 61 -3.68 20.47 4.68
N ALA A 62 -2.91 19.38 4.63
CA ALA A 62 -3.08 18.35 3.62
C ALA A 62 -4.24 17.38 3.93
N PHE A 63 -4.64 17.26 5.21
CA PHE A 63 -5.68 16.33 5.65
C PHE A 63 -6.81 17.06 6.38
N HIS A 64 -8.06 16.67 6.08
CA HIS A 64 -9.27 17.22 6.68
C HIS A 64 -10.21 16.10 7.11
N GLY A 65 -10.79 16.21 8.32
CA GLY A 65 -11.81 15.29 8.83
C GLY A 65 -11.32 13.87 9.10
N VAL A 66 -10.01 13.64 9.21
CA VAL A 66 -9.48 12.31 9.57
C VAL A 66 -9.80 12.00 11.02
N GLU A 67 -10.52 10.89 11.25
CA GLU A 67 -10.87 10.40 12.59
C GLU A 67 -10.41 8.96 12.81
N ASN A 68 -10.03 8.24 11.74
CA ASN A 68 -9.59 6.86 11.84
C ASN A 68 -8.34 6.64 10.97
N TYR A 69 -7.44 5.81 11.47
CA TYR A 69 -6.20 5.47 10.76
C TYR A 69 -5.62 4.14 11.23
N LEU A 70 -4.89 3.48 10.34
CA LEU A 70 -4.07 2.32 10.63
C LEU A 70 -2.65 2.79 10.95
N VAL A 71 -2.08 2.30 12.04
CA VAL A 71 -0.64 2.42 12.33
C VAL A 71 0.02 1.11 11.93
N ILE A 72 1.11 1.17 11.18
CA ILE A 72 1.91 -0.01 10.82
C ILE A 72 3.26 0.09 11.52
N ALA A 73 3.51 -0.82 12.44
CA ALA A 73 4.79 -0.99 13.13
C ALA A 73 5.31 -2.41 12.91
N GLY A 74 6.57 -2.63 13.24
CA GLY A 74 7.19 -3.94 13.23
C GLY A 74 8.64 -3.88 13.68
N GLN A 75 9.23 -5.04 13.92
CA GLN A 75 10.64 -5.15 14.29
C GLN A 75 11.54 -4.50 13.24
N LYS A 76 12.56 -3.78 13.72
CA LYS A 76 13.55 -3.12 12.86
C LYS A 76 14.32 -4.17 12.07
N SER A 77 14.12 -4.18 10.76
CA SER A 77 14.79 -5.08 9.80
C SER A 77 14.93 -4.38 8.45
N ASP A 78 15.79 -4.90 7.60
CA ASP A 78 16.03 -4.33 6.27
C ASP A 78 14.81 -4.45 5.35
N ASP A 79 13.92 -5.41 5.60
CA ASP A 79 12.70 -5.68 4.82
C ASP A 79 11.42 -5.06 5.41
N LEU A 80 11.50 -4.42 6.60
CA LEU A 80 10.32 -3.89 7.29
C LEU A 80 9.49 -2.97 6.40
N ASP A 81 10.14 -2.02 5.71
CA ASP A 81 9.42 -1.03 4.90
C ASP A 81 8.75 -1.71 3.68
N GLU A 82 9.36 -2.75 3.08
CA GLU A 82 8.76 -3.50 1.98
C GLU A 82 7.56 -4.34 2.45
N ARG A 83 7.70 -5.05 3.59
CA ARG A 83 6.59 -5.79 4.20
C ARG A 83 5.43 -4.84 4.58
N ALA A 84 5.75 -3.70 5.18
CA ALA A 84 4.76 -2.68 5.50
C ALA A 84 4.02 -2.18 4.25
N GLY A 85 4.73 -1.98 3.14
CA GLY A 85 4.15 -1.63 1.86
C GLY A 85 3.21 -2.70 1.33
N TYR A 86 3.68 -3.95 1.27
CA TYR A 86 2.92 -5.08 0.73
C TYR A 86 1.63 -5.37 1.53
N TYR A 87 1.77 -5.59 2.84
CA TYR A 87 0.64 -5.94 3.70
C TYR A 87 -0.25 -4.74 4.04
N GLY A 88 0.32 -3.53 4.11
CA GLY A 88 -0.45 -2.30 4.26
C GLY A 88 -1.34 -2.03 3.05
N GLU A 89 -0.89 -2.32 1.84
CA GLU A 89 -1.72 -2.18 0.64
C GLU A 89 -2.80 -3.26 0.57
N MET A 90 -2.58 -4.48 1.09
CA MET A 90 -3.66 -5.46 1.26
C MET A 90 -4.80 -4.90 2.12
N PHE A 91 -4.48 -4.22 3.23
CA PHE A 91 -5.48 -3.51 4.03
C PHE A 91 -6.18 -2.41 3.24
N VAL A 92 -5.43 -1.61 2.48
CA VAL A 92 -5.95 -0.51 1.64
C VAL A 92 -6.97 -1.04 0.62
N LEU A 93 -6.64 -2.10 -0.08
CA LEU A 93 -7.53 -2.72 -1.07
C LEU A 93 -8.77 -3.33 -0.40
N TYR A 94 -8.62 -3.93 0.77
CA TYR A 94 -9.75 -4.44 1.54
C TYR A 94 -10.67 -3.32 2.02
N ALA A 95 -10.12 -2.22 2.53
CA ALA A 95 -10.87 -1.03 2.90
C ALA A 95 -11.64 -0.46 1.69
N GLN A 96 -11.04 -0.44 0.49
CA GLN A 96 -11.69 -0.04 -0.75
C GLN A 96 -12.87 -0.95 -1.09
N ILE A 97 -12.75 -2.27 -0.90
CA ILE A 97 -13.84 -3.25 -1.11
C ILE A 97 -15.01 -2.97 -0.16
N LEU A 98 -14.73 -2.53 1.07
CA LEU A 98 -15.74 -2.10 2.05
C LEU A 98 -16.32 -0.71 1.77
N GLY A 99 -15.94 -0.05 0.68
CA GLY A 99 -16.41 1.29 0.30
C GLY A 99 -15.76 2.44 1.09
N LEU A 100 -14.62 2.18 1.72
CA LEU A 100 -13.82 3.18 2.42
C LEU A 100 -12.73 3.75 1.53
N ASN A 101 -12.31 4.96 1.83
CA ASN A 101 -11.18 5.61 1.18
C ASN A 101 -9.99 5.67 2.14
N THR A 102 -8.79 5.70 1.56
CA THR A 102 -7.54 5.67 2.31
C THR A 102 -6.51 6.64 1.75
N CYS A 103 -5.47 6.93 2.54
CA CYS A 103 -4.26 7.60 2.06
C CYS A 103 -3.06 7.18 2.90
N TRP A 104 -1.96 6.83 2.25
CA TRP A 104 -0.66 6.59 2.87
C TRP A 104 -0.05 7.88 3.42
N VAL A 105 0.48 7.84 4.65
CA VAL A 105 1.05 9.00 5.36
C VAL A 105 2.40 8.64 5.98
N GLY A 106 3.48 9.23 5.47
CA GLY A 106 4.81 9.01 6.01
C GLY A 106 5.18 9.94 7.17
N LEU A 107 4.91 11.25 7.04
CA LEU A 107 5.46 12.27 7.95
C LEU A 107 4.45 13.25 8.53
N THR A 108 3.31 13.46 7.87
CA THR A 108 2.40 14.58 8.15
C THR A 108 1.30 14.22 9.16
N TYR A 109 1.68 13.64 10.30
CA TYR A 109 0.76 13.32 11.38
C TYR A 109 1.42 13.52 12.75
N ARG A 110 0.60 13.75 13.79
CA ARG A 110 1.06 13.85 15.18
C ARG A 110 0.90 12.49 15.86
N LYS A 111 2.00 11.92 16.35
CA LYS A 111 1.98 10.63 17.06
C LYS A 111 1.12 10.73 18.34
N GLN A 112 0.16 9.83 18.46
CA GLN A 112 -0.72 9.66 19.62
C GLN A 112 -0.33 8.37 20.34
N LYS A 113 0.79 8.39 21.06
CA LYS A 113 1.41 7.21 21.69
C LYS A 113 0.49 6.47 22.65
N GLU A 114 -0.51 7.12 23.20
CA GLU A 114 -1.52 6.52 24.08
C GLU A 114 -2.61 5.73 23.32
N ARG A 115 -2.64 5.81 22.00
CA ARG A 115 -3.68 5.17 21.16
C ARG A 115 -3.22 3.91 20.46
N TYR A 116 -1.93 3.62 20.49
CA TYR A 116 -1.34 2.40 19.93
C TYR A 116 -0.07 2.04 20.70
N ALA A 117 0.27 0.76 20.69
CA ALA A 117 1.45 0.25 21.38
C ALA A 117 2.45 -0.35 20.38
N HIS A 118 3.72 -0.18 20.67
CA HIS A 118 4.79 -0.88 19.98
C HIS A 118 5.93 -1.17 20.99
N ALA A 119 6.65 -2.26 20.78
CA ALA A 119 7.80 -2.62 21.59
C ALA A 119 9.01 -1.70 21.29
N ASP A 120 10.00 -1.71 22.17
CA ASP A 120 11.21 -0.87 22.02
C ASP A 120 12.06 -1.25 20.80
N ASP A 121 11.99 -2.49 20.36
CA ASP A 121 12.64 -3.02 19.17
C ASP A 121 11.82 -2.80 17.89
N GLU A 122 10.60 -2.33 18.01
CA GLU A 122 9.74 -1.97 16.88
C GLU A 122 9.96 -0.52 16.40
N LYS A 123 9.63 -0.29 15.14
CA LYS A 123 9.60 1.02 14.49
C LYS A 123 8.24 1.19 13.81
N ILE A 124 7.64 2.36 13.97
CA ILE A 124 6.49 2.74 13.15
C ILE A 124 7.01 3.02 11.73
N ALA A 125 6.59 2.22 10.77
CA ALA A 125 6.95 2.37 9.36
C ALA A 125 6.14 3.50 8.70
N CYS A 126 4.81 3.49 8.89
CA CYS A 126 3.91 4.50 8.34
C CYS A 126 2.53 4.46 9.01
N VAL A 127 1.65 5.36 8.55
CA VAL A 127 0.24 5.42 8.93
C VAL A 127 -0.60 5.46 7.65
N ILE A 128 -1.81 4.90 7.68
CA ILE A 128 -2.77 4.95 6.58
C ILE A 128 -4.07 5.53 7.14
N THR A 129 -4.53 6.67 6.61
CA THR A 129 -5.86 7.20 6.96
C THR A 129 -6.94 6.34 6.35
N VAL A 130 -8.08 6.16 7.04
CA VAL A 130 -9.20 5.36 6.56
C VAL A 130 -10.54 5.98 6.98
N GLY A 131 -11.52 5.99 6.07
CA GLY A 131 -12.84 6.54 6.33
C GLY A 131 -13.64 6.80 5.06
N TYR A 132 -14.78 7.45 5.21
CA TYR A 132 -15.61 7.87 4.07
C TYR A 132 -15.09 9.18 3.50
N GLY A 133 -14.58 9.16 2.28
CA GLY A 133 -14.08 10.36 1.60
C GLY A 133 -15.19 11.35 1.24
N VAL A 134 -14.86 12.64 1.25
CA VAL A 134 -15.72 13.69 0.66
C VAL A 134 -15.80 13.51 -0.86
N THR A 135 -14.72 13.01 -1.46
CA THR A 135 -14.64 12.59 -2.86
C THR A 135 -14.01 11.20 -2.94
N GLN A 136 -14.07 10.58 -4.11
CA GLN A 136 -13.38 9.31 -4.35
C GLN A 136 -11.90 9.48 -4.74
N GLY A 137 -11.38 10.70 -4.69
CA GLY A 137 -10.03 11.01 -5.13
C GLY A 137 -9.90 11.07 -6.65
N HIS A 138 -8.66 11.12 -7.13
CA HIS A 138 -8.35 11.21 -8.56
C HIS A 138 -7.18 10.28 -8.90
N GLY A 139 -7.21 9.73 -10.11
CA GLY A 139 -6.10 8.97 -10.67
C GLY A 139 -4.83 9.84 -10.75
N HIS A 140 -3.69 9.22 -10.58
CA HIS A 140 -2.40 9.88 -10.74
C HIS A 140 -1.82 9.63 -12.13
N LYS A 141 -0.84 10.43 -12.55
CA LYS A 141 -0.09 10.19 -13.78
C LYS A 141 0.75 8.92 -13.63
N ILE A 142 0.68 8.04 -14.61
CA ILE A 142 1.46 6.81 -14.67
C ILE A 142 2.59 6.94 -15.69
N LYS A 143 3.70 6.25 -15.44
CA LYS A 143 4.77 6.08 -16.42
C LYS A 143 4.35 5.09 -17.50
N ARG A 144 5.11 5.06 -18.60
CA ARG A 144 4.95 4.00 -19.60
C ARG A 144 5.53 2.70 -19.06
N VAL A 145 4.97 1.57 -19.47
CA VAL A 145 5.38 0.23 -19.00
C VAL A 145 6.87 -0.05 -19.24
N GLU A 146 7.43 0.45 -20.36
CA GLU A 146 8.85 0.29 -20.72
C GLU A 146 9.80 1.09 -19.82
N GLN A 147 9.30 2.08 -19.09
CA GLN A 147 10.11 2.86 -18.14
C GLN A 147 10.29 2.17 -16.78
N VAL A 148 9.46 1.17 -16.49
CA VAL A 148 9.44 0.47 -15.21
C VAL A 148 9.57 -1.05 -15.37
N SER A 149 9.84 -1.53 -16.58
CA SER A 149 10.03 -2.97 -16.85
C SER A 149 10.82 -3.20 -18.13
N ASN A 150 11.25 -4.46 -18.32
CA ASN A 150 11.82 -4.94 -19.59
C ASN A 150 10.75 -5.58 -20.50
N VAL A 151 9.48 -5.13 -20.38
CA VAL A 151 8.41 -5.61 -21.23
C VAL A 151 8.73 -5.39 -22.72
N SER A 152 8.40 -6.36 -23.57
CA SER A 152 8.55 -6.32 -25.01
C SER A 152 7.31 -6.91 -25.67
N ASP A 153 7.26 -6.91 -26.99
CA ASP A 153 6.15 -7.52 -27.76
C ASP A 153 6.05 -9.04 -27.53
N ASP A 154 7.19 -9.71 -27.23
CA ASP A 154 7.26 -11.13 -26.92
C ASP A 154 6.96 -11.45 -25.44
N SER A 155 6.68 -10.47 -24.62
CA SER A 155 6.39 -10.69 -23.21
C SER A 155 5.01 -11.32 -23.03
N PRO A 156 4.83 -12.26 -22.08
CA PRO A 156 3.53 -12.84 -21.79
C PRO A 156 2.52 -11.79 -21.35
N ALA A 157 1.26 -11.97 -21.69
CA ALA A 157 0.20 -11.01 -21.35
C ALA A 157 0.08 -10.77 -19.83
N TRP A 158 0.25 -11.82 -19.01
CA TRP A 158 0.22 -11.70 -17.55
C TRP A 158 1.30 -10.74 -17.00
N PHE A 159 2.52 -10.73 -17.61
CA PHE A 159 3.58 -9.84 -17.17
C PHE A 159 3.23 -8.37 -17.45
N ARG A 160 2.71 -8.08 -18.65
CA ARG A 160 2.22 -6.73 -19.00
C ARG A 160 1.09 -6.28 -18.07
N GLN A 161 0.11 -7.15 -17.80
CA GLN A 161 -1.00 -6.87 -16.88
C GLN A 161 -0.50 -6.58 -15.46
N GLY A 162 0.48 -7.34 -14.98
CA GLY A 162 1.14 -7.09 -13.69
C GLY A 162 1.80 -5.72 -13.63
N ILE A 163 2.52 -5.30 -14.68
CA ILE A 163 3.16 -3.97 -14.76
C ILE A 163 2.10 -2.85 -14.78
N GLU A 164 1.04 -3.00 -15.56
CA GLU A 164 -0.05 -2.02 -15.64
C GLU A 164 -0.72 -1.83 -14.28
N ALA A 165 -0.93 -2.91 -13.53
CA ALA A 165 -1.45 -2.84 -12.15
C ALA A 165 -0.44 -2.20 -11.18
N ALA A 166 0.84 -2.55 -11.26
CA ALA A 166 1.89 -1.95 -10.45
C ALA A 166 2.00 -0.44 -10.65
N LEU A 167 1.75 0.06 -11.86
CA LEU A 167 1.72 1.50 -12.16
C LEU A 167 0.55 2.23 -11.48
N LEU A 168 -0.51 1.53 -11.06
CA LEU A 168 -1.62 2.07 -10.27
C LEU A 168 -1.31 2.11 -8.76
N ALA A 169 -0.20 1.52 -8.32
CA ALA A 169 0.23 1.53 -6.92
C ALA A 169 0.47 2.96 -6.43
N PRO A 170 -0.02 3.34 -5.23
CA PRO A 170 0.34 4.61 -4.64
C PRO A 170 1.83 4.60 -4.26
N THR A 171 2.55 5.63 -4.66
CA THR A 171 3.95 5.80 -4.30
C THR A 171 4.19 7.18 -3.71
N ALA A 172 5.21 7.31 -2.87
CA ALA A 172 5.57 8.59 -2.27
C ALA A 172 5.77 9.65 -3.36
N VAL A 173 5.04 10.78 -3.27
CA VAL A 173 5.00 11.86 -4.26
C VAL A 173 4.82 11.40 -5.71
N ASN A 174 4.18 10.25 -5.91
CA ASN A 174 3.99 9.60 -7.20
C ASN A 174 5.30 9.33 -7.97
N GLN A 175 6.36 8.96 -7.23
CA GLN A 175 7.70 8.81 -7.82
C GLN A 175 7.86 7.57 -8.71
N GLN A 176 7.11 6.49 -8.49
CA GLN A 176 7.11 5.25 -9.28
C GLN A 176 8.56 4.77 -9.56
N ARG A 177 9.39 4.67 -8.48
CA ARG A 177 10.82 4.30 -8.55
C ARG A 177 11.00 2.81 -8.30
N PHE A 178 10.36 2.01 -9.12
CA PHE A 178 10.51 0.55 -9.16
C PHE A 178 10.80 0.08 -10.59
N PHE A 179 11.32 -1.12 -10.74
CA PHE A 179 11.57 -1.76 -12.01
C PHE A 179 11.34 -3.27 -11.89
N PHE A 180 10.55 -3.82 -12.79
CA PHE A 180 10.26 -5.25 -12.88
C PHE A 180 10.95 -5.85 -14.09
N GLU A 181 11.69 -6.92 -13.87
CA GLU A 181 12.44 -7.64 -14.89
C GLU A 181 11.91 -9.06 -15.03
N LEU A 182 11.38 -9.38 -16.19
CA LEU A 182 11.05 -10.76 -16.55
C LEU A 182 12.34 -11.48 -16.95
N ILE A 183 12.66 -12.55 -16.22
CA ILE A 183 13.81 -13.43 -16.46
C ILE A 183 13.28 -14.70 -17.12
N LYS A 184 13.64 -14.92 -18.39
CA LYS A 184 13.31 -16.14 -19.10
C LYS A 184 14.18 -17.29 -18.59
N VAL A 185 13.55 -18.34 -18.06
CA VAL A 185 14.24 -19.54 -17.63
C VAL A 185 14.41 -20.45 -18.85
N ARG A 186 15.60 -21.03 -19.03
CA ARG A 186 15.86 -22.04 -20.06
C ARG A 186 15.15 -23.33 -19.66
N ASP A 187 14.81 -24.14 -20.66
CA ASP A 187 14.26 -25.52 -20.49
C ASP A 187 12.84 -25.62 -19.91
N GLY A 188 11.96 -24.62 -20.17
CA GLY A 188 10.55 -24.72 -19.84
C GLY A 188 10.21 -24.61 -18.36
N GLY A 189 11.13 -24.10 -17.54
CA GLY A 189 10.89 -23.79 -16.12
C GLY A 189 9.92 -22.61 -15.95
N MET A 190 9.40 -22.45 -14.73
CA MET A 190 8.53 -21.33 -14.40
C MET A 190 9.28 -20.00 -14.58
N PRO A 191 8.72 -19.02 -15.29
CA PRO A 191 9.33 -17.70 -15.44
C PRO A 191 9.62 -17.05 -14.08
N LYS A 192 10.71 -16.32 -14.00
CA LYS A 192 11.04 -15.55 -12.80
C LYS A 192 10.85 -14.06 -13.03
N VAL A 193 10.45 -13.36 -12.00
CA VAL A 193 10.32 -11.90 -12.00
C VAL A 193 11.19 -11.32 -10.89
N LYS A 194 12.08 -10.42 -11.25
CA LYS A 194 12.87 -9.64 -10.30
C LYS A 194 12.29 -8.24 -10.18
N ALA A 195 11.93 -7.83 -8.95
CA ALA A 195 11.49 -6.48 -8.66
C ALA A 195 12.59 -5.71 -7.95
N ARG A 196 12.92 -4.52 -8.43
CA ARG A 196 13.98 -3.67 -7.88
C ARG A 196 13.48 -2.26 -7.60
N ARG A 197 13.91 -1.69 -6.47
CA ARG A 197 13.69 -0.27 -6.17
C ARG A 197 14.73 0.60 -6.88
N GLY A 198 14.31 1.75 -7.38
CA GLY A 198 15.20 2.78 -7.87
C GLY A 198 15.64 3.75 -6.77
N PHE A 199 16.67 4.53 -7.03
CA PHE A 199 17.13 5.57 -6.12
C PHE A 199 16.16 6.76 -6.07
N SER A 200 15.95 7.31 -4.86
CA SER A 200 15.21 8.56 -4.66
C SER A 200 15.71 9.31 -3.42
N LEU A 201 15.77 10.63 -3.51
CA LEU A 201 16.06 11.51 -2.37
C LEU A 201 14.85 11.67 -1.42
N VAL A 202 13.64 11.38 -1.90
CA VAL A 202 12.42 11.43 -1.07
C VAL A 202 12.36 10.27 -0.06
N GLY A 203 13.04 9.17 -0.36
CA GLY A 203 12.94 7.93 0.43
C GLY A 203 11.70 7.12 0.04
N TYR A 204 11.28 6.23 0.94
CA TYR A 204 10.09 5.35 0.82
C TYR A 204 10.10 4.38 -0.36
N THR A 205 11.17 4.30 -1.16
CA THR A 205 11.21 3.45 -2.38
C THR A 205 11.06 1.97 -2.07
N GLN A 206 11.43 1.51 -0.87
CA GLN A 206 11.26 0.13 -0.46
C GLN A 206 9.79 -0.17 -0.12
N MET A 207 9.11 0.73 0.58
CA MET A 207 7.67 0.65 0.83
C MET A 207 6.87 0.71 -0.47
N ASP A 208 7.22 1.66 -1.36
CA ASP A 208 6.62 1.77 -2.70
C ASP A 208 6.79 0.48 -3.51
N LEU A 209 7.95 -0.21 -3.39
CA LEU A 209 8.19 -1.50 -4.03
C LEU A 209 7.27 -2.58 -3.49
N GLY A 210 7.08 -2.66 -2.16
CA GLY A 210 6.15 -3.62 -1.55
C GLY A 210 4.72 -3.44 -2.05
N ILE A 211 4.25 -2.19 -2.13
CA ILE A 211 2.93 -1.86 -2.69
C ILE A 211 2.83 -2.29 -4.16
N ALA A 212 3.83 -1.95 -4.97
CA ALA A 212 3.85 -2.29 -6.40
C ALA A 212 3.94 -3.80 -6.66
N ARG A 213 4.68 -4.56 -5.82
CA ARG A 213 4.76 -6.03 -5.88
C ARG A 213 3.39 -6.66 -5.65
N LEU A 214 2.63 -6.19 -4.66
CA LEU A 214 1.28 -6.70 -4.42
C LEU A 214 0.35 -6.47 -5.62
N HIS A 215 0.34 -5.26 -6.16
CA HIS A 215 -0.48 -4.95 -7.34
C HIS A 215 -0.11 -5.83 -8.54
N PHE A 216 1.21 -6.00 -8.76
CA PHE A 216 1.73 -6.88 -9.80
C PHE A 216 1.23 -8.32 -9.60
N GLU A 217 1.37 -8.90 -8.41
CA GLU A 217 0.94 -10.27 -8.10
C GLU A 217 -0.54 -10.49 -8.33
N ILE A 218 -1.38 -9.57 -7.87
CA ILE A 218 -2.84 -9.66 -8.02
C ILE A 218 -3.24 -9.70 -9.50
N ALA A 219 -2.57 -8.94 -10.36
CA ALA A 219 -2.92 -8.84 -11.76
C ALA A 219 -2.22 -9.89 -12.64
N ALA A 220 -1.00 -10.25 -12.30
CA ALA A 220 -0.23 -11.25 -13.05
C ALA A 220 -0.70 -12.68 -12.76
N GLY A 221 -1.17 -12.98 -11.54
CA GLY A 221 -1.43 -14.34 -11.04
C GLY A 221 -0.14 -15.04 -10.59
N ARG A 222 -0.10 -15.46 -9.34
CA ARG A 222 1.09 -16.12 -8.74
C ARG A 222 1.43 -17.47 -9.39
N GLU A 223 0.50 -18.09 -10.04
CA GLU A 223 0.67 -19.34 -10.78
C GLU A 223 1.52 -19.21 -12.05
N HIS A 224 1.81 -17.98 -12.50
CA HIS A 224 2.55 -17.72 -13.74
C HIS A 224 4.04 -17.49 -13.55
N PHE A 225 4.49 -17.21 -12.33
CA PHE A 225 5.89 -16.84 -12.09
C PHE A 225 6.34 -17.09 -10.64
N GLU A 226 7.65 -17.09 -10.46
CA GLU A 226 8.32 -17.02 -9.14
C GLU A 226 9.05 -15.71 -9.00
N TRP A 227 9.12 -15.18 -7.76
CA TRP A 227 9.99 -14.05 -7.48
C TRP A 227 11.46 -14.50 -7.49
N GLU A 228 12.30 -13.70 -8.13
CA GLU A 228 13.75 -13.80 -8.02
C GLU A 228 14.24 -12.79 -6.99
N ASP A 229 14.97 -13.26 -5.98
CA ASP A 229 15.56 -12.45 -4.91
C ASP A 229 16.69 -11.51 -5.36
#